data_42fedf3f126770008766dabb1e6f078b
#
_entry.id   42fedf3f126770008766dabb1e6f078b
#
_cell.length_a   1.000
_cell.length_b   1.000
_cell.length_c   1.000
_cell.angle_alpha   90.00
_cell.angle_beta   90.00
_cell.angle_gamma   90.00
#
_symmetry.space_group_name_H-M   'P 1'
#
loop_
_entity.id
_entity.type
_entity.pdbx_description
1 polymer ?
#
loop_
_entity_poly.entity_id
_entity_poly.type
_entity_poly.pdbx_seq_one_letter_code
_entity_poly.pdbx_strand_id
1 'polypeptide(L)'
;MVAALALASCAGIGTVSQEEVTSEAQRRGGGITTHLVDAAVEAVAEETGRDPLPVHSIFATLAQVTITVPSADGSPGRDVWSYGTSGLYGGRGLTGPAVAGESAAGTFAVATGDLDVDAAGATARDAGGPGTWVESVTIARPGEGAEPVLSVVVTDGATSQTIAVEGSR
;
A
#
# COMPACT_ATOMS: atom_id res chain seq x y z
N MET A 1 54.31 13.13 6.06
CA MET A 1 53.26 14.04 5.54
C MET A 1 52.11 13.16 5.05
N VAL A 2 51.12 12.92 5.89
CA VAL A 2 49.99 12.08 5.56
C VAL A 2 48.84 13.03 5.20
N ALA A 3 48.45 13.03 3.93
CA ALA A 3 47.30 13.80 3.46
C ALA A 3 46.00 13.10 3.89
N ALA A 4 45.31 13.68 4.85
CA ALA A 4 43.97 13.28 5.19
C ALA A 4 43.01 13.71 4.07
N LEU A 5 42.52 12.74 3.27
CA LEU A 5 41.38 12.98 2.39
C LEU A 5 40.16 13.17 3.29
N ALA A 6 39.69 14.38 3.40
CA ALA A 6 38.38 14.70 3.92
C ALA A 6 37.36 14.18 2.92
N LEU A 7 36.70 13.07 3.24
CA LEU A 7 35.45 12.66 2.62
C LEU A 7 34.39 13.71 2.98
N ALA A 8 34.21 14.68 2.08
CA ALA A 8 33.04 15.53 2.11
C ALA A 8 31.80 14.61 1.95
N SER A 9 31.16 14.29 3.05
CA SER A 9 29.82 13.68 3.03
C SER A 9 28.92 14.62 2.24
N CYS A 10 28.38 14.14 1.15
CA CYS A 10 27.26 14.77 0.46
C CYS A 10 26.01 14.71 1.37
N ALA A 11 26.06 15.43 2.48
CA ALA A 11 24.90 15.77 3.28
C ALA A 11 24.20 16.93 2.58
N GLY A 12 23.23 16.64 1.72
CA GLY A 12 22.53 17.75 1.11
C GLY A 12 21.57 17.43 -0.02
N ILE A 13 21.36 16.17 -0.38
CA ILE A 13 20.24 15.83 -1.26
C ILE A 13 19.26 15.07 -0.36
N GLY A 14 18.28 15.85 0.13
CA GLY A 14 17.24 15.52 1.05
C GLY A 14 16.88 14.05 1.17
N THR A 15 17.39 13.38 2.17
CA THR A 15 16.68 12.27 2.76
C THR A 15 15.43 12.86 3.37
N VAL A 16 14.30 12.74 2.68
CA VAL A 16 13.00 13.10 3.26
C VAL A 16 12.87 12.24 4.51
N SER A 17 12.81 12.87 5.68
CA SER A 17 12.65 12.14 6.94
C SER A 17 11.27 11.49 7.00
N GLN A 18 11.14 10.39 7.76
CA GLN A 18 9.83 9.77 8.01
C GLN A 18 8.82 10.80 8.52
N GLU A 19 9.27 11.76 9.31
CA GLU A 19 8.45 12.84 9.86
C GLU A 19 7.96 13.81 8.77
N GLU A 20 8.81 14.16 7.81
CA GLU A 20 8.40 15.01 6.68
C GLU A 20 7.42 14.30 5.76
N VAL A 21 7.62 13.01 5.49
CA VAL A 21 6.68 12.19 4.71
C VAL A 21 5.34 12.12 5.43
N THR A 22 5.34 11.85 6.73
CA THR A 22 4.14 11.78 7.54
C THR A 22 3.41 13.13 7.59
N SER A 23 4.13 14.22 7.81
CA SER A 23 3.58 15.58 7.82
C SER A 23 2.97 15.97 6.48
N GLU A 24 3.62 15.65 5.37
CA GLU A 24 3.11 15.92 4.03
C GLU A 24 1.86 15.09 3.73
N ALA A 25 1.88 13.84 4.12
CA ALA A 25 0.75 12.93 3.97
C ALA A 25 -0.46 13.37 4.82
N GLN A 26 -0.22 13.83 6.04
CA GLN A 26 -1.25 14.42 6.88
C GLN A 26 -1.88 15.64 6.23
N ARG A 27 -1.05 16.54 5.69
CA ARG A 27 -1.51 17.74 5.00
C ARG A 27 -2.33 17.43 3.75
N ARG A 28 -2.05 16.31 3.07
CA ARG A 28 -2.78 15.84 1.89
C ARG A 28 -3.96 14.91 2.22
N GLY A 29 -4.29 14.75 3.48
CA GLY A 29 -5.39 13.89 3.90
C GLY A 29 -5.07 12.40 3.93
N GLY A 30 -3.78 12.04 4.11
CA GLY A 30 -3.32 10.66 4.24
C GLY A 30 -2.41 10.18 3.11
N GLY A 31 -2.56 10.72 1.90
CA GLY A 31 -1.65 10.45 0.77
C GLY A 31 -1.72 9.05 0.16
N ILE A 32 -2.57 8.17 0.66
CA ILE A 32 -2.89 6.89 0.03
C ILE A 32 -4.04 7.17 -0.95
N THR A 33 -3.78 7.01 -2.24
CA THR A 33 -4.71 7.38 -3.31
C THR A 33 -5.11 6.17 -4.14
N THR A 34 -6.25 6.25 -4.81
CA THR A 34 -6.68 5.29 -5.83
C THR A 34 -5.59 5.08 -6.86
N HIS A 35 -5.01 6.17 -7.39
CA HIS A 35 -3.94 6.08 -8.39
C HIS A 35 -2.70 5.30 -7.88
N LEU A 36 -2.35 5.39 -6.61
CA LEU A 36 -1.24 4.64 -6.04
C LEU A 36 -1.54 3.13 -6.03
N VAL A 37 -2.76 2.77 -5.63
CA VAL A 37 -3.18 1.36 -5.57
C VAL A 37 -3.33 0.79 -6.98
N ASP A 38 -3.94 1.54 -7.90
CA ASP A 38 -4.08 1.16 -9.31
C ASP A 38 -2.71 0.91 -9.98
N ALA A 39 -1.76 1.80 -9.79
CA ALA A 39 -0.41 1.62 -10.33
C ALA A 39 0.29 0.37 -9.78
N ALA A 40 0.03 0.02 -8.52
CA ALA A 40 0.55 -1.21 -7.94
C ALA A 40 -0.13 -2.46 -8.52
N VAL A 41 -1.45 -2.43 -8.69
CA VAL A 41 -2.23 -3.53 -9.30
C VAL A 41 -1.78 -3.76 -10.73
N GLU A 42 -1.66 -2.69 -11.53
CA GLU A 42 -1.17 -2.74 -12.91
C GLU A 42 0.23 -3.35 -13.00
N ALA A 43 1.17 -2.88 -12.17
CA ALA A 43 2.54 -3.39 -12.18
C ALA A 43 2.62 -4.89 -11.84
N VAL A 44 1.81 -5.38 -10.88
CA VAL A 44 1.78 -6.81 -10.55
C VAL A 44 1.04 -7.61 -11.63
N ALA A 45 -0.02 -7.07 -12.21
CA ALA A 45 -0.76 -7.70 -13.32
C ALA A 45 0.14 -7.89 -14.54
N GLU A 46 0.91 -6.86 -14.92
CA GLU A 46 1.89 -6.93 -16.01
C GLU A 46 2.98 -8.00 -15.75
N GLU A 47 3.58 -7.97 -14.54
CA GLU A 47 4.65 -8.92 -14.19
C GLU A 47 4.17 -10.37 -14.12
N THR A 48 2.93 -10.58 -13.63
CA THR A 48 2.37 -11.94 -13.52
C THR A 48 1.61 -12.40 -14.75
N GLY A 49 1.31 -11.51 -15.69
CA GLY A 49 0.50 -11.79 -16.88
C GLY A 49 -0.97 -12.11 -16.54
N ARG A 50 -1.51 -11.60 -15.44
CA ARG A 50 -2.86 -11.87 -14.94
C ARG A 50 -3.71 -10.61 -14.90
N ASP A 51 -4.78 -10.58 -15.70
CA ASP A 51 -5.75 -9.48 -15.70
C ASP A 51 -7.17 -10.07 -15.95
N PRO A 52 -8.12 -9.93 -15.00
CA PRO A 52 -7.96 -9.28 -13.68
C PRO A 52 -7.02 -10.05 -12.75
N LEU A 53 -6.36 -9.31 -11.85
CA LEU A 53 -5.39 -9.87 -10.91
C LEU A 53 -6.11 -10.62 -9.77
N PRO A 54 -5.90 -11.93 -9.58
CA PRO A 54 -6.40 -12.64 -8.40
C PRO A 54 -5.54 -12.25 -7.19
N VAL A 55 -6.15 -11.69 -6.15
CA VAL A 55 -5.45 -11.27 -4.94
C VAL A 55 -6.05 -11.90 -3.69
N HIS A 56 -5.22 -12.18 -2.68
CA HIS A 56 -5.66 -12.51 -1.33
C HIS A 56 -5.89 -11.24 -0.51
N SER A 57 -5.01 -10.25 -0.69
CA SER A 57 -5.12 -8.96 0.00
C SER A 57 -4.30 -7.88 -0.70
N ILE A 58 -4.73 -6.65 -0.51
CA ILE A 58 -3.96 -5.44 -0.81
C ILE A 58 -3.81 -4.66 0.49
N PHE A 59 -2.60 -4.26 0.82
CA PHE A 59 -2.30 -3.42 1.98
C PHE A 59 -1.51 -2.20 1.51
N ALA A 60 -2.06 -1.02 1.72
CA ALA A 60 -1.45 0.24 1.30
C ALA A 60 -1.11 1.11 2.51
N THR A 61 0.08 1.67 2.49
CA THR A 61 0.56 2.72 3.39
C THR A 61 1.09 3.89 2.54
N LEU A 62 1.54 4.95 3.21
CA LEU A 62 2.18 6.08 2.52
C LEU A 62 3.45 5.69 1.76
N ALA A 63 4.17 4.68 2.25
CA ALA A 63 5.45 4.28 1.69
C ALA A 63 5.32 3.26 0.56
N GLN A 64 4.35 2.35 0.66
CA GLN A 64 4.23 1.23 -0.27
C GLN A 64 2.83 0.64 -0.32
N VAL A 65 2.55 -0.07 -1.41
CA VAL A 65 1.42 -0.99 -1.54
C VAL A 65 1.98 -2.40 -1.59
N THR A 66 1.47 -3.26 -0.72
CA THR A 66 1.79 -4.69 -0.69
C THR A 66 0.61 -5.47 -1.25
N ILE A 67 0.85 -6.28 -2.27
CA ILE A 67 -0.17 -7.13 -2.92
C ILE A 67 0.21 -8.59 -2.72
N THR A 68 -0.70 -9.35 -2.14
CA THR A 68 -0.54 -10.79 -1.94
C THR A 68 -1.38 -11.53 -2.96
N VAL A 69 -0.75 -12.33 -3.81
CA VAL A 69 -1.39 -13.11 -4.87
C VAL A 69 -1.16 -14.61 -4.67
N PRO A 70 -1.95 -15.48 -5.31
CA PRO A 70 -1.62 -16.91 -5.38
C PRO A 70 -0.27 -17.13 -6.05
N SER A 71 0.51 -18.10 -5.56
CA SER A 71 1.81 -18.40 -6.14
C SER A 71 1.72 -18.75 -7.64
N ALA A 72 2.71 -18.28 -8.39
CA ALA A 72 2.76 -18.45 -9.85
C ALA A 72 2.97 -19.91 -10.25
N ASP A 73 3.61 -20.71 -9.42
CA ASP A 73 3.90 -22.13 -9.68
C ASP A 73 2.74 -23.08 -9.37
N GLY A 74 1.58 -22.53 -8.94
CA GLY A 74 0.40 -23.30 -8.57
C GLY A 74 0.51 -24.02 -7.23
N SER A 75 1.57 -23.79 -6.46
CA SER A 75 1.67 -24.26 -5.08
C SER A 75 0.60 -23.60 -4.20
N PRO A 76 0.27 -24.19 -3.04
CA PRO A 76 -0.65 -23.55 -2.10
C PRO A 76 -0.09 -22.29 -1.41
N GLY A 77 1.14 -21.91 -1.76
CA GLY A 77 1.81 -20.71 -1.28
C GLY A 77 1.24 -19.41 -1.86
N ARG A 78 1.78 -18.31 -1.39
CA ARG A 78 1.43 -16.95 -1.82
C ARG A 78 2.69 -16.22 -2.22
N ASP A 79 2.58 -15.41 -3.26
CA ASP A 79 3.59 -14.47 -3.67
C ASP A 79 3.22 -13.08 -3.14
N VAL A 80 4.17 -12.40 -2.52
CA VAL A 80 3.99 -11.06 -1.96
C VAL A 80 4.81 -10.08 -2.79
N TRP A 81 4.12 -9.12 -3.36
CA TRP A 81 4.70 -8.05 -4.15
C TRP A 81 4.60 -6.72 -3.39
N SER A 82 5.65 -5.92 -3.46
CA SER A 82 5.68 -4.58 -2.86
C SER A 82 5.95 -3.55 -3.94
N TYR A 83 5.03 -2.59 -4.08
CA TYR A 83 5.15 -1.44 -4.95
C TYR A 83 5.35 -0.18 -4.11
N GLY A 84 6.51 0.41 -4.19
CA GLY A 84 6.86 1.54 -3.33
C GLY A 84 8.01 2.38 -3.84
N THR A 85 8.37 3.40 -3.09
CA THR A 85 9.54 4.23 -3.40
C THR A 85 10.81 3.42 -3.20
N SER A 86 11.51 3.13 -4.28
CA SER A 86 12.85 2.56 -4.24
C SER A 86 13.89 3.67 -4.33
N GLY A 87 14.58 3.94 -3.19
CA GLY A 87 15.78 4.78 -3.16
C GLY A 87 15.56 6.29 -3.17
N LEU A 88 16.66 7.01 -3.15
CA LEU A 88 16.83 8.46 -2.94
C LEU A 88 16.16 9.38 -3.98
N TYR A 89 15.68 8.88 -5.08
CA TYR A 89 15.19 9.70 -6.21
C TYR A 89 13.70 9.55 -6.53
N GLY A 90 12.94 8.93 -5.61
CA GLY A 90 11.47 9.00 -5.66
C GLY A 90 10.79 8.25 -6.81
N GLY A 91 11.49 7.39 -7.52
CA GLY A 91 10.85 6.44 -8.43
C GLY A 91 10.16 5.34 -7.62
N ARG A 92 8.92 5.04 -7.95
CA ARG A 92 8.25 3.84 -7.43
C ARG A 92 8.62 2.65 -8.30
N GLY A 93 8.84 1.50 -7.69
CA GLY A 93 9.19 0.27 -8.38
C GLY A 93 8.58 -0.95 -7.70
N LEU A 94 8.40 -2.00 -8.50
CA LEU A 94 7.93 -3.29 -8.02
C LEU A 94 9.11 -4.09 -7.47
N THR A 95 8.90 -4.72 -6.32
CA THR A 95 9.85 -5.65 -5.69
C THR A 95 9.10 -6.91 -5.30
N GLY A 96 9.64 -8.06 -5.64
CA GLY A 96 9.07 -9.36 -5.30
C GLY A 96 9.39 -10.39 -6.38
N PRO A 97 8.76 -11.58 -6.31
CA PRO A 97 7.92 -11.98 -5.20
C PRO A 97 8.72 -12.45 -3.98
N ALA A 98 8.20 -12.19 -2.78
CA ALA A 98 8.60 -12.89 -1.58
C ALA A 98 7.56 -14.00 -1.30
N VAL A 99 8.03 -15.19 -1.00
CA VAL A 99 7.14 -16.33 -0.71
C VAL A 99 6.55 -16.19 0.69
N ALA A 100 5.22 -16.33 0.80
CA ALA A 100 4.52 -16.38 2.07
C ALA A 100 3.78 -17.72 2.23
N GLY A 101 3.41 -18.05 3.46
CA GLY A 101 2.66 -19.28 3.74
C GLY A 101 1.26 -19.30 3.13
N GLU A 102 0.54 -20.40 3.29
CA GLU A 102 -0.83 -20.58 2.81
C GLU A 102 -1.81 -19.55 3.38
N SER A 103 -2.83 -19.19 2.61
CA SER A 103 -3.92 -18.33 3.07
C SER A 103 -5.18 -19.16 3.26
N ALA A 104 -5.80 -19.03 4.43
CA ALA A 104 -7.14 -19.57 4.67
C ALA A 104 -8.24 -18.77 3.95
N ALA A 105 -8.00 -17.51 3.63
CA ALA A 105 -8.92 -16.67 2.88
C ALA A 105 -8.78 -16.92 1.38
N GLY A 106 -9.92 -17.03 0.68
CA GLY A 106 -9.95 -17.16 -0.77
C GLY A 106 -9.43 -15.92 -1.48
N THR A 107 -9.24 -16.02 -2.77
CA THR A 107 -8.88 -14.88 -3.63
C THR A 107 -10.10 -14.14 -4.13
N PHE A 108 -9.92 -12.88 -4.51
CA PHE A 108 -10.87 -12.08 -5.27
C PHE A 108 -10.14 -11.41 -6.45
N ALA A 109 -10.87 -11.14 -7.51
CA ALA A 109 -10.31 -10.49 -8.70
C ALA A 109 -10.33 -8.98 -8.53
N VAL A 110 -9.26 -8.33 -8.96
CA VAL A 110 -9.14 -6.86 -8.99
C VAL A 110 -8.58 -6.44 -10.34
N ALA A 111 -9.24 -5.48 -10.98
CA ALA A 111 -8.71 -4.77 -12.13
C ALA A 111 -8.42 -3.31 -11.74
N THR A 112 -7.61 -2.64 -12.55
CA THR A 112 -7.34 -1.21 -12.41
C THR A 112 -8.65 -0.42 -12.49
N GLY A 113 -8.89 0.46 -11.51
CA GLY A 113 -10.11 1.26 -11.40
C GLY A 113 -11.27 0.59 -10.64
N ASP A 114 -11.12 -0.65 -10.17
CA ASP A 114 -12.15 -1.32 -9.38
C ASP A 114 -12.30 -0.77 -7.96
N LEU A 115 -11.28 -0.08 -7.46
CA LEU A 115 -11.16 0.33 -6.07
C LEU A 115 -11.14 1.86 -5.96
N ASP A 116 -12.13 2.45 -5.31
CA ASP A 116 -12.13 3.89 -5.00
C ASP A 116 -11.58 4.15 -3.59
N VAL A 117 -10.26 4.12 -3.48
CA VAL A 117 -9.53 4.34 -2.22
C VAL A 117 -9.66 5.78 -1.74
N ASP A 118 -9.76 6.74 -2.66
CA ASP A 118 -9.92 8.16 -2.31
C ASP A 118 -11.27 8.41 -1.63
N ALA A 119 -12.37 7.87 -2.19
CA ALA A 119 -13.69 7.98 -1.58
C ALA A 119 -13.77 7.25 -0.23
N ALA A 120 -13.16 6.05 -0.15
CA ALA A 120 -13.09 5.30 1.10
C ALA A 120 -12.30 6.04 2.17
N GLY A 121 -11.16 6.62 1.81
CA GLY A 121 -10.34 7.45 2.70
C GLY A 121 -11.07 8.70 3.18
N ALA A 122 -11.83 9.36 2.31
CA ALA A 122 -12.67 10.51 2.69
C ALA A 122 -13.74 10.11 3.70
N THR A 123 -14.49 9.04 3.42
CA THR A 123 -15.53 8.50 4.31
C THR A 123 -14.95 8.14 5.68
N ALA A 124 -13.79 7.50 5.70
CA ALA A 124 -13.14 7.10 6.95
C ALA A 124 -12.66 8.31 7.77
N ARG A 125 -12.10 9.34 7.12
CA ARG A 125 -11.71 10.57 7.84
C ARG A 125 -12.90 11.30 8.43
N ASP A 126 -14.02 11.38 7.70
CA ASP A 126 -15.24 12.01 8.21
C ASP A 126 -15.77 11.26 9.44
N ALA A 127 -15.73 9.93 9.42
CA ALA A 127 -16.11 9.11 10.58
C ALA A 127 -15.12 9.19 11.74
N GLY A 128 -13.82 9.34 11.47
CA GLY A 128 -12.76 9.48 12.48
C GLY A 128 -12.75 10.83 13.19
N GLY A 129 -13.34 11.85 12.57
CA GLY A 129 -13.47 13.20 13.12
C GLY A 129 -12.33 14.16 12.73
N PRO A 130 -12.39 15.40 13.23
CA PRO A 130 -11.47 16.46 12.85
C PRO A 130 -10.00 16.14 13.16
N GLY A 131 -9.12 16.41 12.20
CA GLY A 131 -7.66 16.25 12.38
C GLY A 131 -7.15 14.83 12.12
N THR A 132 -8.02 13.88 11.78
CA THR A 132 -7.59 12.53 11.42
C THR A 132 -7.05 12.46 9.97
N TRP A 133 -6.15 11.51 9.73
CA TRP A 133 -5.65 11.18 8.40
C TRP A 133 -5.61 9.67 8.20
N VAL A 134 -5.56 9.23 6.95
CA VAL A 134 -5.46 7.81 6.59
C VAL A 134 -4.04 7.32 6.87
N GLU A 135 -3.88 6.34 7.74
CA GLU A 135 -2.62 5.67 8.07
C GLU A 135 -2.36 4.48 7.15
N SER A 136 -3.40 3.67 6.92
CA SER A 136 -3.32 2.52 6.02
C SER A 136 -4.69 2.16 5.45
N VAL A 137 -4.66 1.43 4.33
CA VAL A 137 -5.83 0.83 3.70
C VAL A 137 -5.58 -0.65 3.51
N THR A 138 -6.54 -1.47 3.87
CA THR A 138 -6.52 -2.93 3.65
C THR A 138 -7.74 -3.34 2.86
N ILE A 139 -7.53 -4.13 1.81
CA ILE A 139 -8.59 -4.77 1.05
C ILE A 139 -8.35 -6.27 1.12
N ALA A 140 -9.27 -6.98 1.75
CA ALA A 140 -9.16 -8.42 1.95
C ALA A 140 -10.54 -9.05 2.17
N ARG A 141 -10.63 -10.36 1.95
CA ARG A 141 -11.80 -11.13 2.39
C ARG A 141 -11.68 -11.48 3.86
N PRO A 142 -12.71 -11.25 4.68
CA PRO A 142 -12.68 -11.62 6.10
C PRO A 142 -12.78 -13.15 6.31
N GLY A 143 -13.14 -13.91 5.27
CA GLY A 143 -13.23 -15.37 5.29
C GLY A 143 -13.53 -15.93 3.92
N GLU A 144 -13.52 -17.26 3.82
CA GLU A 144 -13.84 -17.97 2.58
C GLU A 144 -15.28 -17.67 2.13
N GLY A 145 -15.45 -17.34 0.84
CA GLY A 145 -16.76 -17.03 0.24
C GLY A 145 -17.33 -15.65 0.63
N ALA A 146 -16.70 -14.92 1.53
CA ALA A 146 -17.13 -13.56 1.88
C ALA A 146 -16.74 -12.55 0.78
N GLU A 147 -17.50 -11.47 0.65
CA GLU A 147 -17.10 -10.35 -0.19
C GLU A 147 -15.86 -9.64 0.38
N PRO A 148 -14.99 -9.09 -0.49
CA PRO A 148 -13.86 -8.29 -0.03
C PRO A 148 -14.35 -7.05 0.74
N VAL A 149 -13.67 -6.74 1.82
CA VAL A 149 -13.92 -5.56 2.65
C VAL A 149 -12.75 -4.61 2.52
N LEU A 150 -13.05 -3.35 2.25
CA LEU A 150 -12.09 -2.26 2.31
C LEU A 150 -12.12 -1.68 3.73
N SER A 151 -11.00 -1.79 4.43
CA SER A 151 -10.82 -1.27 5.78
C SER A 151 -9.77 -0.16 5.77
N VAL A 152 -10.12 0.98 6.34
CA VAL A 152 -9.24 2.15 6.43
C VAL A 152 -8.88 2.38 7.89
N VAL A 153 -7.60 2.48 8.18
CA VAL A 153 -7.12 2.94 9.48
C VAL A 153 -6.90 4.44 9.40
N VAL A 154 -7.60 5.16 10.24
CA VAL A 154 -7.39 6.61 10.44
C VAL A 154 -6.77 6.87 11.81
N THR A 155 -5.95 7.88 11.91
CA THR A 155 -5.27 8.26 13.14
C THR A 155 -5.23 9.76 13.30
N ASP A 156 -5.19 10.25 14.54
CA ASP A 156 -4.91 11.64 14.92
C ASP A 156 -3.48 11.82 15.43
N GLY A 157 -2.65 10.75 15.33
CA GLY A 157 -1.29 10.68 15.86
C GLY A 157 -1.17 10.18 17.28
N ALA A 158 -2.27 10.10 18.02
CA ALA A 158 -2.32 9.56 19.38
C ALA A 158 -3.11 8.25 19.45
N THR A 159 -4.17 8.18 18.65
CA THR A 159 -5.07 7.01 18.58
C THR A 159 -5.34 6.63 17.13
N SER A 160 -5.51 5.34 16.87
CA SER A 160 -5.90 4.83 15.54
C SER A 160 -7.22 4.09 15.64
N GLN A 161 -8.06 4.27 14.61
CA GLN A 161 -9.36 3.63 14.48
C GLN A 161 -9.46 2.94 13.13
N THR A 162 -9.95 1.71 13.11
CA THR A 162 -10.24 0.99 11.86
C THR A 162 -11.71 1.19 11.49
N ILE A 163 -11.95 1.61 10.26
CA ILE A 163 -13.28 1.85 9.71
C ILE A 163 -13.45 0.96 8.48
N ALA A 164 -14.44 0.07 8.52
CA ALA A 164 -14.84 -0.70 7.35
C ALA A 164 -15.72 0.18 6.46
N VAL A 165 -15.39 0.25 5.16
CA VAL A 165 -16.14 1.02 4.17
C VAL A 165 -16.86 0.04 3.25
N GLU A 166 -18.19 0.06 3.29
CA GLU A 166 -19.02 -0.77 2.42
C GLU A 166 -19.18 -0.11 1.05
N GLY A 167 -19.16 -0.91 -0.02
CA GLY A 167 -19.58 -0.48 -1.36
C GLY A 167 -18.54 0.29 -2.18
N SER A 168 -17.25 0.21 -1.87
CA SER A 168 -16.18 0.84 -2.66
C SER A 168 -15.73 -0.04 -3.84
N ARG A 169 -16.68 -0.37 -4.72
CA ARG A 169 -16.47 -0.91 -6.06
C ARG A 169 -17.03 0.05 -7.08
#